data_7dccca7541feac50f248ca1370572934
#
_entry.id   7dccca7541feac50f248ca1370572934
#
_cell.length_a   1.000
_cell.length_b   1.000
_cell.length_c   1.000
_cell.angle_alpha   90.00
_cell.angle_beta   90.00
_cell.angle_gamma   90.00
#
_symmetry.space_group_name_H-M   'P 1'
#
loop_
_entity.id
_entity.type
_entity.pdbx_description
1 polymer ?
#
loop_
_entity_poly.entity_id
_entity_poly.type
_entity_poly.pdbx_seq_one_letter_code
_entity_poly.pdbx_strand_id
1 'polypeptide(L)'
;SLVSMRHSMTAPNELCLVAADGTVTQTTNVNTELLAKIKMPTVEKVMVPTTDGKQMLTWVLLPPDFDQTKKYPAILYCQGGPQQAVSQFWSFRWNLALMAAKGYIVIAPNRRGLPGFGTEWNAQISGDYGGQNMRDYLSAVDFVKQRPYVDAAHVGAVGASYGGFSVYWLAGNHDNRFA
;
A
#
# COMPACT_ATOMS: atom_id res chain seq x y z
N SER A 1 23.81 22.03 -1.76
CA SER A 1 22.82 21.26 -2.50
C SER A 1 23.14 19.78 -2.45
N LEU A 2 22.13 18.93 -2.41
CA LEU A 2 22.26 17.46 -2.45
C LEU A 2 21.62 16.93 -3.72
N VAL A 3 22.17 15.84 -4.26
CA VAL A 3 21.52 15.07 -5.31
C VAL A 3 20.78 13.90 -4.65
N SER A 4 19.52 13.71 -5.02
CA SER A 4 18.67 12.65 -4.48
C SER A 4 17.88 11.96 -5.61
N MET A 5 17.43 10.74 -5.36
CA MET A 5 16.47 10.07 -6.22
C MET A 5 15.07 10.25 -5.64
N ARG A 6 14.12 10.56 -6.52
CA ARG A 6 12.70 10.67 -6.16
C ARG A 6 11.87 9.71 -6.98
N HIS A 7 10.97 9.02 -6.32
CA HIS A 7 9.96 8.17 -6.95
C HIS A 7 8.61 8.27 -6.20
N SER A 8 7.59 7.69 -6.78
CA SER A 8 6.31 7.47 -6.12
C SER A 8 5.70 6.15 -6.60
N MET A 9 4.55 5.75 -6.07
CA MET A 9 3.82 4.57 -6.57
C MET A 9 3.41 4.69 -8.04
N THR A 10 3.41 5.91 -8.59
CA THR A 10 3.00 6.22 -9.97
C THR A 10 4.14 6.74 -10.85
N ALA A 11 5.36 6.81 -10.33
CA ALA A 11 6.50 7.31 -11.09
C ALA A 11 7.80 6.61 -10.66
N PRO A 12 8.60 6.07 -11.59
CA PRO A 12 9.92 5.52 -11.30
C PRO A 12 10.90 6.60 -10.89
N ASN A 13 12.12 6.17 -10.53
CA ASN A 13 13.18 7.07 -10.06
C ASN A 13 13.56 8.11 -11.10
N GLU A 14 13.62 9.38 -10.66
CA GLU A 14 14.27 10.49 -11.35
C GLU A 14 15.25 11.17 -10.39
N LEU A 15 16.32 11.75 -10.94
CA LEU A 15 17.27 12.53 -10.16
C LEU A 15 16.70 13.91 -9.86
N CYS A 16 16.89 14.35 -8.63
CA CYS A 16 16.48 15.66 -8.14
C CYS A 16 17.65 16.36 -7.45
N LEU A 17 17.71 17.66 -7.59
CA LEU A 17 18.56 18.55 -6.80
C LEU A 17 17.75 19.09 -5.62
N VAL A 18 18.30 18.94 -4.42
CA VAL A 18 17.70 19.50 -3.19
C VAL A 18 18.57 20.66 -2.74
N ALA A 19 18.01 21.87 -2.78
CA ALA A 19 18.68 23.08 -2.34
C ALA A 19 18.74 23.17 -0.79
N ALA A 20 19.53 24.11 -0.26
CA ALA A 20 19.68 24.27 1.18
C ALA A 20 18.38 24.71 1.90
N ASP A 21 17.48 25.36 1.19
CA ASP A 21 16.15 25.77 1.67
C ASP A 21 15.09 24.65 1.58
N GLY A 22 15.49 23.45 1.12
CA GLY A 22 14.59 22.31 0.93
C GLY A 22 13.86 22.26 -0.42
N THR A 23 14.09 23.23 -1.30
CA THR A 23 13.51 23.23 -2.66
C THR A 23 14.02 22.05 -3.45
N VAL A 24 13.09 21.26 -4.03
CA VAL A 24 13.41 20.06 -4.82
C VAL A 24 13.15 20.35 -6.30
N THR A 25 14.18 20.24 -7.12
CA THR A 25 14.10 20.41 -8.59
C THR A 25 14.46 19.10 -9.27
N GLN A 26 13.54 18.53 -10.06
CA GLN A 26 13.82 17.37 -10.87
C GLN A 26 14.77 17.71 -12.01
N THR A 27 15.86 16.94 -12.16
CA THR A 27 16.93 17.20 -13.13
C THR A 27 16.97 16.21 -14.29
N THR A 28 16.30 15.04 -14.13
CA THR A 28 16.15 14.07 -15.22
C THR A 28 14.69 13.84 -15.54
N ASN A 29 14.40 13.45 -16.79
CA ASN A 29 13.06 13.18 -17.31
C ASN A 29 13.08 11.91 -18.19
N VAL A 30 13.77 10.87 -17.72
CA VAL A 30 14.05 9.66 -18.51
C VAL A 30 12.77 8.92 -18.89
N ASN A 31 11.77 8.96 -18.03
CA ASN A 31 10.53 8.19 -18.21
C ASN A 31 9.33 9.04 -18.68
N THR A 32 9.49 10.33 -18.87
CA THR A 32 8.37 11.27 -19.13
C THR A 32 7.55 10.89 -20.36
N GLU A 33 8.21 10.60 -21.49
CA GLU A 33 7.51 10.24 -22.73
C GLU A 33 6.74 8.92 -22.62
N LEU A 34 7.30 7.94 -21.91
CA LEU A 34 6.65 6.65 -21.67
C LEU A 34 5.45 6.83 -20.74
N LEU A 35 5.63 7.53 -19.63
CA LEU A 35 4.58 7.74 -18.63
C LEU A 35 3.42 8.58 -19.16
N ALA A 36 3.68 9.51 -20.06
CA ALA A 36 2.63 10.30 -20.72
C ALA A 36 1.63 9.44 -21.55
N LYS A 37 2.03 8.21 -21.91
CA LYS A 37 1.19 7.25 -22.65
C LYS A 37 0.46 6.28 -21.76
N ILE A 38 0.70 6.31 -20.45
CA ILE A 38 0.17 5.36 -19.48
C ILE A 38 -0.78 6.10 -18.52
N LYS A 39 -1.98 5.59 -18.36
CA LYS A 39 -2.90 6.09 -17.35
C LYS A 39 -2.52 5.48 -15.99
N MET A 40 -2.18 6.33 -15.05
CA MET A 40 -1.81 5.92 -13.69
C MET A 40 -3.02 5.83 -12.78
N PRO A 41 -2.98 4.96 -11.75
CA PRO A 41 -4.00 4.90 -10.72
C PRO A 41 -3.98 6.15 -9.85
N THR A 42 -5.09 6.43 -9.18
CA THR A 42 -5.14 7.41 -8.09
C THR A 42 -4.66 6.75 -6.81
N VAL A 43 -3.76 7.42 -6.09
CA VAL A 43 -3.24 6.96 -4.79
C VAL A 43 -3.83 7.83 -3.69
N GLU A 44 -4.59 7.21 -2.79
CA GLU A 44 -5.18 7.86 -1.62
C GLU A 44 -4.40 7.53 -0.36
N LYS A 45 -4.22 8.52 0.50
CA LYS A 45 -3.70 8.37 1.86
C LYS A 45 -4.88 8.31 2.82
N VAL A 46 -5.05 7.18 3.50
CA VAL A 46 -6.18 6.95 4.40
C VAL A 46 -5.68 6.57 5.79
N MET A 47 -6.27 7.12 6.83
CA MET A 47 -6.03 6.70 8.21
C MET A 47 -7.12 5.72 8.62
N VAL A 48 -6.74 4.49 8.93
CA VAL A 48 -7.64 3.41 9.31
C VAL A 48 -7.58 3.20 10.82
N PRO A 49 -8.70 3.25 11.54
CA PRO A 49 -8.73 2.90 12.96
C PRO A 49 -8.42 1.41 13.15
N THR A 50 -7.54 1.10 14.08
CA THR A 50 -7.19 -0.27 14.46
C THR A 50 -8.00 -0.75 15.65
N THR A 51 -8.05 -2.06 15.88
CA THR A 51 -8.85 -2.67 16.97
C THR A 51 -8.44 -2.23 18.37
N ASP A 52 -7.23 -1.69 18.54
CA ASP A 52 -6.73 -1.13 19.80
C ASP A 52 -6.77 0.40 19.84
N GLY A 53 -7.55 1.04 18.97
CA GLY A 53 -7.83 2.48 18.99
C GLY A 53 -6.74 3.37 18.40
N LYS A 54 -5.73 2.81 17.74
CA LYS A 54 -4.69 3.59 17.04
C LYS A 54 -5.11 3.90 15.60
N GLN A 55 -4.37 4.79 14.93
CA GLN A 55 -4.59 5.16 13.53
C GLN A 55 -3.46 4.61 12.66
N MET A 56 -3.83 3.84 11.65
CA MET A 56 -2.90 3.18 10.74
C MET A 56 -2.92 3.83 9.37
N LEU A 57 -1.77 4.34 8.92
CA LEU A 57 -1.63 4.81 7.55
C LEU A 57 -1.83 3.65 6.57
N THR A 58 -2.77 3.81 5.66
CA THR A 58 -3.06 2.86 4.60
C THR A 58 -3.07 3.60 3.25
N TRP A 59 -2.34 3.08 2.29
CA TRP A 59 -2.46 3.54 0.91
C TRP A 59 -3.58 2.76 0.23
N VAL A 60 -4.45 3.47 -0.49
CA VAL A 60 -5.50 2.86 -1.32
C VAL A 60 -5.30 3.33 -2.75
N LEU A 61 -5.10 2.39 -3.67
CA LEU A 61 -4.96 2.72 -5.08
C LEU A 61 -6.27 2.38 -5.80
N LEU A 62 -6.81 3.38 -6.49
CA LEU A 62 -7.99 3.21 -7.34
C LEU A 62 -7.53 2.97 -8.79
N PRO A 63 -8.21 2.10 -9.55
CA PRO A 63 -7.86 1.84 -10.95
C PRO A 63 -7.75 3.10 -11.81
N PRO A 64 -6.95 3.09 -12.88
CA PRO A 64 -7.04 4.12 -13.91
C PRO A 64 -8.48 4.21 -14.44
N ASP A 65 -8.94 5.43 -14.78
CA ASP A 65 -10.31 5.68 -15.21
C ASP A 65 -11.38 5.20 -14.20
N PHE A 66 -11.07 5.34 -12.91
CA PHE A 66 -11.98 4.97 -11.83
C PHE A 66 -13.33 5.65 -11.96
N ASP A 67 -14.39 4.85 -11.87
CA ASP A 67 -15.78 5.29 -11.91
C ASP A 67 -16.47 4.85 -10.60
N GLN A 68 -16.82 5.81 -9.76
CA GLN A 68 -17.44 5.55 -8.45
C GLN A 68 -18.82 4.87 -8.53
N THR A 69 -19.45 4.81 -9.71
CA THR A 69 -20.74 4.13 -9.93
C THR A 69 -20.59 2.63 -10.18
N LYS A 70 -19.36 2.16 -10.42
CA LYS A 70 -19.02 0.76 -10.67
C LYS A 70 -18.54 0.06 -9.40
N LYS A 71 -18.54 -1.27 -9.45
CA LYS A 71 -17.96 -2.14 -8.41
C LYS A 71 -16.63 -2.69 -8.86
N TYR A 72 -15.64 -2.69 -7.96
CA TYR A 72 -14.30 -3.18 -8.21
C TYR A 72 -13.91 -4.23 -7.17
N PRO A 73 -13.31 -5.35 -7.58
CA PRO A 73 -12.68 -6.26 -6.65
C PRO A 73 -11.53 -5.58 -5.93
N ALA A 74 -11.22 -6.03 -4.73
CA ALA A 74 -10.11 -5.47 -3.96
C ALA A 74 -9.02 -6.52 -3.69
N ILE A 75 -7.80 -6.05 -3.51
CA ILE A 75 -6.67 -6.89 -3.14
C ILE A 75 -5.89 -6.25 -1.99
N LEU A 76 -5.74 -6.99 -0.90
CA LEU A 76 -4.89 -6.62 0.22
C LEU A 76 -3.44 -6.95 -0.12
N TYR A 77 -2.57 -5.95 -0.11
CA TYR A 77 -1.14 -6.14 -0.23
C TYR A 77 -0.52 -6.34 1.16
N CYS A 78 0.02 -7.53 1.40
CA CYS A 78 0.72 -7.88 2.62
C CYS A 78 2.22 -7.67 2.44
N GLN A 79 2.74 -6.60 3.05
CA GLN A 79 4.17 -6.26 2.97
C GLN A 79 5.03 -7.30 3.69
N GLY A 80 6.11 -7.71 3.03
CA GLY A 80 7.14 -8.56 3.61
C GLY A 80 8.05 -7.83 4.61
N GLY A 81 9.12 -8.44 4.99
CA GLY A 81 10.12 -7.89 5.91
C GLY A 81 10.36 -8.77 7.12
N PRO A 82 9.58 -8.75 8.20
CA PRO A 82 8.32 -8.06 8.49
C PRO A 82 8.42 -6.56 8.77
N GLN A 83 9.60 -6.00 8.85
CA GLN A 83 9.87 -4.61 9.27
C GLN A 83 10.33 -3.76 8.07
N GLN A 84 9.49 -3.67 7.05
CA GLN A 84 9.71 -2.83 5.87
C GLN A 84 8.46 -2.01 5.56
N ALA A 85 8.56 -0.67 5.61
CA ALA A 85 7.42 0.22 5.41
C ALA A 85 6.83 0.13 3.99
N VAL A 86 5.52 0.30 3.90
CA VAL A 86 4.84 0.59 2.65
C VAL A 86 4.86 2.10 2.46
N SER A 87 5.95 2.60 1.89
CA SER A 87 6.07 3.98 1.42
C SER A 87 5.44 4.13 0.03
N GLN A 88 5.50 5.33 -0.54
CA GLN A 88 5.18 5.51 -1.96
C GLN A 88 6.37 5.04 -2.83
N PHE A 89 6.74 3.76 -2.75
CA PHE A 89 7.84 3.19 -3.51
C PHE A 89 7.41 2.82 -4.93
N TRP A 90 8.32 2.96 -5.89
CA TRP A 90 8.23 2.33 -7.20
C TRP A 90 8.99 1.00 -7.17
N SER A 91 8.36 -0.06 -7.62
CA SER A 91 9.00 -1.37 -7.74
C SER A 91 8.58 -2.04 -9.05
N PHE A 92 9.53 -2.59 -9.78
CA PHE A 92 9.24 -3.42 -10.96
C PHE A 92 8.81 -4.84 -10.59
N ARG A 93 9.09 -5.29 -9.37
CA ARG A 93 8.71 -6.60 -8.85
C ARG A 93 7.34 -6.57 -8.17
N TRP A 94 7.10 -5.58 -7.30
CA TRP A 94 5.86 -5.39 -6.54
C TRP A 94 5.25 -4.04 -6.90
N ASN A 95 4.71 -3.97 -8.12
CA ASN A 95 4.14 -2.73 -8.63
C ASN A 95 2.66 -2.64 -8.27
N LEU A 96 2.32 -1.86 -7.25
CA LEU A 96 0.95 -1.67 -6.80
C LEU A 96 0.10 -0.93 -7.86
N ALA A 97 0.71 -0.03 -8.64
CA ALA A 97 0.03 0.64 -9.73
C ALA A 97 -0.40 -0.33 -10.84
N LEU A 98 0.44 -1.34 -11.13
CA LEU A 98 0.07 -2.39 -12.10
C LEU A 98 -1.09 -3.26 -11.60
N MET A 99 -1.12 -3.57 -10.29
CA MET A 99 -2.26 -4.30 -9.69
C MET A 99 -3.55 -3.48 -9.83
N ALA A 100 -3.50 -2.18 -9.54
CA ALA A 100 -4.65 -1.29 -9.73
C ALA A 100 -5.05 -1.16 -11.20
N ALA A 101 -4.09 -1.10 -12.12
CA ALA A 101 -4.34 -1.05 -13.57
C ALA A 101 -5.01 -2.33 -14.12
N LYS A 102 -4.97 -3.44 -13.37
CA LYS A 102 -5.72 -4.66 -13.67
C LYS A 102 -7.17 -4.64 -13.17
N GLY A 103 -7.62 -3.51 -12.66
CA GLY A 103 -8.99 -3.30 -12.22
C GLY A 103 -9.24 -3.58 -10.73
N TYR A 104 -8.18 -3.74 -9.91
CA TYR A 104 -8.32 -3.92 -8.48
C TYR A 104 -8.22 -2.61 -7.71
N ILE A 105 -9.00 -2.49 -6.65
CA ILE A 105 -8.68 -1.54 -5.58
C ILE A 105 -7.59 -2.20 -4.72
N VAL A 106 -6.42 -1.56 -4.64
CA VAL A 106 -5.29 -2.09 -3.87
C VAL A 106 -5.28 -1.46 -2.48
N ILE A 107 -5.24 -2.29 -1.45
CA ILE A 107 -5.21 -1.89 -0.03
C ILE A 107 -3.81 -2.20 0.50
N ALA A 108 -3.02 -1.20 0.84
CA ALA A 108 -1.62 -1.36 1.24
C ALA A 108 -1.37 -0.69 2.61
N PRO A 109 -1.71 -1.38 3.72
CA PRO A 109 -1.61 -0.81 5.06
C PRO A 109 -0.20 -0.88 5.63
N ASN A 110 0.16 0.12 6.44
CA ASN A 110 1.34 0.14 7.28
C ASN A 110 1.01 -0.44 8.67
N ARG A 111 0.73 -1.74 8.72
CA ARG A 111 0.38 -2.48 9.93
C ARG A 111 1.50 -2.46 10.98
N ARG A 112 1.23 -2.88 12.22
CA ARG A 112 2.24 -3.04 13.27
C ARG A 112 3.47 -3.82 12.78
N GLY A 113 4.65 -3.41 13.25
CA GLY A 113 5.93 -3.96 12.85
C GLY A 113 6.63 -3.18 11.75
N LEU A 114 5.94 -2.31 11.00
CA LEU A 114 6.56 -1.49 9.98
C LEU A 114 7.24 -0.25 10.58
N PRO A 115 8.44 0.16 10.08
CA PRO A 115 9.13 1.35 10.55
C PRO A 115 8.48 2.64 10.06
N GLY A 116 8.86 3.78 10.65
CA GLY A 116 8.39 5.12 10.27
C GLY A 116 7.21 5.65 11.11
N PHE A 117 6.70 4.84 12.05
CA PHE A 117 5.55 5.17 12.89
C PHE A 117 5.88 5.12 14.41
N GLY A 118 7.16 5.23 14.74
CA GLY A 118 7.68 5.12 16.10
C GLY A 118 8.21 3.73 16.44
N THR A 119 9.08 3.68 17.45
CA THR A 119 9.76 2.44 17.86
C THR A 119 8.78 1.43 18.46
N GLU A 120 7.78 1.89 19.22
CA GLU A 120 6.72 1.04 19.76
C GLU A 120 5.94 0.33 18.65
N TRP A 121 5.51 1.07 17.62
CA TRP A 121 4.80 0.50 16.46
C TRP A 121 5.62 -0.58 15.76
N ASN A 122 6.90 -0.31 15.56
CA ASN A 122 7.82 -1.25 14.91
C ASN A 122 8.10 -2.48 15.78
N ALA A 123 8.28 -2.32 17.09
CA ALA A 123 8.63 -3.40 17.99
C ALA A 123 7.49 -4.39 18.25
N GLN A 124 6.23 -3.99 18.09
CA GLN A 124 5.07 -4.82 18.43
C GLN A 124 4.95 -6.12 17.62
N ILE A 125 5.71 -6.29 16.55
CA ILE A 125 5.72 -7.56 15.80
C ILE A 125 6.72 -8.57 16.40
N SER A 126 7.65 -8.14 17.25
CA SER A 126 8.67 -9.00 17.81
C SER A 126 8.06 -10.03 18.76
N GLY A 127 8.24 -11.31 18.42
CA GLY A 127 7.66 -12.42 19.19
C GLY A 127 6.15 -12.62 19.00
N ASP A 128 5.49 -11.81 18.14
CA ASP A 128 4.03 -11.88 17.92
C ASP A 128 3.66 -11.70 16.44
N TYR A 129 4.03 -12.66 15.60
CA TYR A 129 3.78 -12.62 14.16
C TYR A 129 2.31 -12.78 13.78
N GLY A 130 1.50 -13.41 14.61
CA GLY A 130 0.07 -13.63 14.39
C GLY A 130 -0.84 -12.68 15.18
N GLY A 131 -0.30 -11.66 15.83
CA GLY A 131 -1.02 -10.79 16.76
C GLY A 131 -1.68 -9.56 16.13
N GLN A 132 -1.39 -8.39 16.72
CA GLN A 132 -2.05 -7.14 16.32
C GLN A 132 -1.84 -6.76 14.85
N ASN A 133 -0.67 -7.07 14.29
CA ASN A 133 -0.37 -6.84 12.88
C ASN A 133 -1.35 -7.56 11.92
N MET A 134 -1.86 -8.75 12.28
CA MET A 134 -2.88 -9.46 11.50
C MET A 134 -4.24 -8.80 11.66
N ARG A 135 -4.61 -8.38 12.88
CA ARG A 135 -5.83 -7.59 13.12
C ARG A 135 -5.80 -6.25 12.38
N ASP A 136 -4.62 -5.64 12.23
CA ASP A 136 -4.43 -4.42 11.43
C ASP A 136 -4.78 -4.64 9.95
N TYR A 137 -4.35 -5.77 9.35
CA TYR A 137 -4.75 -6.14 8.00
C TYR A 137 -6.25 -6.29 7.85
N LEU A 138 -6.90 -6.98 8.78
CA LEU A 138 -8.36 -7.15 8.79
C LEU A 138 -9.08 -5.81 8.95
N SER A 139 -8.59 -4.92 9.82
CA SER A 139 -9.13 -3.57 9.98
C SER A 139 -9.05 -2.76 8.68
N ALA A 140 -7.94 -2.86 7.93
CA ALA A 140 -7.81 -2.18 6.65
C ALA A 140 -8.82 -2.71 5.62
N VAL A 141 -9.00 -4.02 5.54
CA VAL A 141 -9.98 -4.65 4.66
C VAL A 141 -11.40 -4.21 5.03
N ASP A 142 -11.78 -4.31 6.31
CA ASP A 142 -13.11 -3.95 6.79
C ASP A 142 -13.43 -2.47 6.51
N PHE A 143 -12.47 -1.58 6.71
CA PHE A 143 -12.61 -0.16 6.44
C PHE A 143 -12.84 0.14 4.95
N VAL A 144 -12.05 -0.47 4.07
CA VAL A 144 -12.16 -0.22 2.62
C VAL A 144 -13.39 -0.89 2.02
N LYS A 145 -13.81 -2.05 2.53
CA LYS A 145 -15.05 -2.76 2.09
C LYS A 145 -16.33 -1.94 2.31
N GLN A 146 -16.34 -0.96 3.20
CA GLN A 146 -17.49 -0.08 3.42
C GLN A 146 -17.72 0.92 2.28
N ARG A 147 -16.74 1.12 1.41
CA ARG A 147 -16.86 2.05 0.29
C ARG A 147 -17.83 1.50 -0.77
N PRO A 148 -18.77 2.32 -1.29
CA PRO A 148 -19.85 1.85 -2.15
C PRO A 148 -19.37 1.21 -3.47
N TYR A 149 -18.19 1.57 -3.93
CA TYR A 149 -17.57 1.07 -5.15
C TYR A 149 -16.70 -0.19 -4.94
N VAL A 150 -16.57 -0.70 -3.73
CA VAL A 150 -15.87 -1.97 -3.48
C VAL A 150 -16.82 -3.14 -3.63
N ASP A 151 -16.44 -4.14 -4.42
CA ASP A 151 -17.10 -5.42 -4.45
C ASP A 151 -16.64 -6.26 -3.25
N ALA A 152 -17.40 -6.17 -2.18
CA ALA A 152 -17.07 -6.80 -0.90
C ALA A 152 -17.06 -8.33 -0.96
N ALA A 153 -17.65 -8.95 -1.99
CA ALA A 153 -17.64 -10.40 -2.19
C ALA A 153 -16.35 -10.88 -2.92
N HIS A 154 -15.60 -9.96 -3.54
CA HIS A 154 -14.42 -10.28 -4.31
C HIS A 154 -13.19 -9.54 -3.75
N VAL A 155 -12.75 -9.95 -2.58
CA VAL A 155 -11.54 -9.44 -1.93
C VAL A 155 -10.52 -10.55 -1.79
N GLY A 156 -9.31 -10.33 -2.29
CA GLY A 156 -8.19 -11.25 -2.19
C GLY A 156 -7.04 -10.65 -1.38
N ALA A 157 -6.00 -11.46 -1.16
CA ALA A 157 -4.75 -11.01 -0.52
C ALA A 157 -3.53 -11.52 -1.28
N VAL A 158 -2.47 -10.72 -1.33
CA VAL A 158 -1.20 -11.06 -1.98
C VAL A 158 -0.02 -10.62 -1.11
N GLY A 159 1.02 -11.42 -1.09
CA GLY A 159 2.25 -11.09 -0.36
C GLY A 159 3.34 -12.12 -0.57
N ALA A 160 4.58 -11.74 -0.26
CA ALA A 160 5.74 -12.63 -0.32
C ALA A 160 6.56 -12.54 0.97
N SER A 161 7.38 -13.54 1.24
CA SER A 161 8.18 -13.63 2.47
C SER A 161 7.25 -13.58 3.69
N TYR A 162 7.48 -12.67 4.64
CA TYR A 162 6.54 -12.45 5.73
C TYR A 162 5.12 -12.08 5.25
N GLY A 163 5.00 -11.40 4.09
CA GLY A 163 3.70 -11.17 3.46
C GLY A 163 3.02 -12.46 3.01
N GLY A 164 3.79 -13.46 2.56
CA GLY A 164 3.30 -14.82 2.28
C GLY A 164 2.80 -15.52 3.52
N PHE A 165 3.56 -15.47 4.64
CA PHE A 165 3.09 -15.93 5.95
C PHE A 165 1.75 -15.26 6.32
N SER A 166 1.66 -13.94 6.12
CA SER A 166 0.43 -13.19 6.42
C SER A 166 -0.76 -13.68 5.60
N VAL A 167 -0.57 -13.94 4.30
CA VAL A 167 -1.64 -14.48 3.42
C VAL A 167 -2.10 -15.85 3.89
N TYR A 168 -1.18 -16.77 4.25
CA TYR A 168 -1.55 -18.09 4.78
C TYR A 168 -2.24 -17.99 6.13
N TRP A 169 -1.78 -17.12 7.01
CA TRP A 169 -2.44 -16.89 8.30
C TRP A 169 -3.86 -16.36 8.10
N LEU A 170 -4.03 -15.37 7.22
CA LEU A 170 -5.33 -14.79 6.89
C LEU A 170 -6.26 -15.82 6.25
N ALA A 171 -5.77 -16.72 5.40
CA ALA A 171 -6.58 -17.79 4.80
C ALA A 171 -7.28 -18.67 5.84
N GLY A 172 -6.70 -18.85 7.02
CA GLY A 172 -7.28 -19.60 8.13
C GLY A 172 -8.04 -18.76 9.16
N ASN A 173 -7.93 -17.43 9.13
CA ASN A 173 -8.38 -16.55 10.23
C ASN A 173 -9.09 -15.27 9.72
N HIS A 174 -9.73 -15.30 8.57
CA HIS A 174 -10.30 -14.08 7.96
C HIS A 174 -11.79 -13.86 8.20
N ASP A 175 -12.51 -14.80 8.84
CA ASP A 175 -13.95 -14.69 9.16
C ASP A 175 -14.78 -14.21 7.96
N ASN A 176 -14.69 -14.91 6.83
CA ASN A 176 -15.37 -14.61 5.55
C ASN A 176 -15.08 -13.22 4.94
N ARG A 177 -13.92 -12.61 5.25
CA ARG A 177 -13.53 -11.33 4.65
C ARG A 177 -12.95 -11.45 3.24
N PHE A 178 -12.38 -12.58 2.92
CA PHE A 178 -11.79 -12.86 1.60
C PHE A 178 -12.62 -13.90 0.82
N ALA A 179 -12.52 -13.82 -0.50
CA ALA A 179 -13.16 -14.76 -1.43
C ALA A 179 -12.35 -16.06 -1.55
#